data_bd19ad4dbb09acd13f86d3839f9cace1
#
_entry.id   bd19ad4dbb09acd13f86d3839f9cace1
#
_cell.length_a   1.000
_cell.length_b   1.000
_cell.length_c   1.000
_cell.angle_alpha   90.00
_cell.angle_beta   90.00
_cell.angle_gamma   90.00
#
_symmetry.space_group_name_H-M   'P 1'
#
loop_
_entity.id
_entity.type
_entity.pdbx_description
1 polymer ?
#
loop_
_entity_poly.entity_id
_entity_poly.type
_entity_poly.pdbx_seq_one_letter_code
_entity_poly.pdbx_strand_id
1 'polypeptide(L)'
;NDKPEWAFKLRDEMRKEHEAYAKDMEFPMKPQKILNDVRKVMGKEDIVISDVGAHKMWIARHYNCYEPNTCIISNGFATMGIAVPGALAAKLINPDKKVLAITGDGGFMMNCQEFETALRTGTPFVTLVFNDCSYGLIKWKEEDRYGENFYVDFTNPDFVKFAESMHAIGYRINSAEELIPTLEKAFEQKVPVIIDCPVDYRENTKLTEHLKELINSYQAQQPEA
;
A
#
# COMPACT_ATOMS: atom_id res chain seq x y z
N ASN A 1 -29.10 14.70 -9.05
CA ASN A 1 -28.91 13.33 -8.53
C ASN A 1 -28.73 13.41 -7.02
N ASP A 2 -29.84 13.38 -6.30
CA ASP A 2 -29.81 13.35 -4.85
C ASP A 2 -29.26 11.99 -4.40
N LYS A 3 -28.06 12.00 -3.85
CA LYS A 3 -27.50 10.79 -3.25
C LYS A 3 -28.34 10.43 -2.02
N PRO A 4 -28.64 9.14 -1.79
CA PRO A 4 -29.45 8.74 -0.67
C PRO A 4 -28.74 9.08 0.67
N GLU A 5 -29.50 9.39 1.70
CA GLU A 5 -29.01 9.83 3.02
C GLU A 5 -27.99 8.87 3.63
N TRP A 6 -28.18 7.55 3.45
CA TRP A 6 -27.24 6.55 3.93
C TRP A 6 -25.84 6.70 3.33
N ALA A 7 -25.72 7.16 2.08
CA ALA A 7 -24.41 7.34 1.41
C ALA A 7 -23.64 8.51 2.04
N PHE A 8 -24.32 9.56 2.47
CA PHE A 8 -23.66 10.67 3.19
C PHE A 8 -23.22 10.22 4.58
N LYS A 9 -24.05 9.47 5.30
CA LYS A 9 -23.73 8.93 6.62
C LYS A 9 -22.50 8.02 6.55
N LEU A 10 -22.47 7.07 5.61
CA LEU A 10 -21.34 6.16 5.39
C LEU A 10 -20.04 6.93 5.06
N ARG A 11 -20.12 7.92 4.17
CA ARG A 11 -18.98 8.77 3.85
C ARG A 11 -18.44 9.50 5.06
N ASP A 12 -19.31 10.04 5.90
CA ASP A 12 -18.91 10.80 7.09
C ASP A 12 -18.30 9.88 8.17
N GLU A 13 -18.79 8.64 8.29
CA GLU A 13 -18.18 7.60 9.13
C GLU A 13 -16.78 7.24 8.65
N MET A 14 -16.62 6.94 7.36
CA MET A 14 -15.31 6.65 6.75
C MET A 14 -14.33 7.83 6.92
N ARG A 15 -14.81 9.07 6.76
CA ARG A 15 -13.95 10.24 6.95
C ARG A 15 -13.46 10.37 8.38
N LYS A 16 -14.33 10.12 9.37
CA LYS A 16 -13.93 10.11 10.80
C LYS A 16 -12.89 9.03 11.09
N GLU A 17 -13.07 7.84 10.51
CA GLU A 17 -12.10 6.75 10.64
C GLU A 17 -10.72 7.17 10.06
N HIS A 18 -10.69 7.74 8.86
CA HIS A 18 -9.45 8.23 8.26
C HIS A 18 -8.78 9.35 9.07
N GLU A 19 -9.57 10.29 9.59
CA GLU A 19 -9.07 11.41 10.41
C GLU A 19 -8.51 10.94 11.76
N ALA A 20 -9.03 9.86 12.33
CA ALA A 20 -8.56 9.31 13.61
C ALA A 20 -7.08 8.90 13.54
N TYR A 21 -6.65 8.33 12.41
CA TYR A 21 -5.27 7.90 12.21
C TYR A 21 -4.33 8.99 11.67
N ALA A 22 -4.86 10.12 11.21
CA ALA A 22 -4.05 11.18 10.62
C ALA A 22 -3.00 11.76 11.57
N LYS A 23 -3.27 11.71 12.88
CA LYS A 23 -2.42 12.22 13.96
C LYS A 23 -1.64 11.12 14.70
N ASP A 24 -1.78 9.89 14.28
CA ASP A 24 -1.04 8.78 14.87
C ASP A 24 0.46 8.92 14.54
N MET A 25 1.30 8.97 15.58
CA MET A 25 2.74 9.14 15.47
C MET A 25 3.49 7.91 15.98
N GLU A 26 2.79 6.79 16.21
CA GLU A 26 3.43 5.53 16.58
C GLU A 26 4.33 5.01 15.45
N PHE A 27 5.42 4.37 15.83
CA PHE A 27 6.38 3.76 14.92
C PHE A 27 6.75 2.35 15.39
N PRO A 28 6.79 1.32 14.50
CA PRO A 28 6.46 1.36 13.08
C PRO A 28 5.02 1.85 12.81
N MET A 29 4.84 2.53 11.65
CA MET A 29 3.57 3.17 11.35
C MET A 29 2.48 2.17 10.97
N LYS A 30 1.24 2.47 11.37
CA LYS A 30 0.08 1.73 10.87
C LYS A 30 -0.22 2.06 9.41
N PRO A 31 -0.75 1.11 8.62
CA PRO A 31 -1.10 1.33 7.21
C PRO A 31 -2.02 2.54 6.98
N GLN A 32 -2.97 2.79 7.89
CA GLN A 32 -3.90 3.91 7.81
C GLN A 32 -3.17 5.26 7.85
N LYS A 33 -2.18 5.38 8.74
CA LYS A 33 -1.34 6.59 8.84
C LYS A 33 -0.52 6.79 7.57
N ILE A 34 0.14 5.73 7.10
CA ILE A 34 0.95 5.77 5.88
C ILE A 34 0.09 6.23 4.69
N LEU A 35 -1.09 5.64 4.51
CA LEU A 35 -1.98 5.96 3.39
C LEU A 35 -2.57 7.37 3.48
N ASN A 36 -2.85 7.85 4.68
CA ASN A 36 -3.25 9.24 4.90
C ASN A 36 -2.16 10.22 4.45
N ASP A 37 -0.92 9.96 4.81
CA ASP A 37 0.22 10.80 4.46
C ASP A 37 0.56 10.70 2.96
N VAL A 38 0.52 9.52 2.38
CA VAL A 38 0.60 9.34 0.92
C VAL A 38 -0.45 10.19 0.21
N ARG A 39 -1.71 10.18 0.68
CA ARG A 39 -2.79 10.97 0.06
C ARG A 39 -2.55 12.47 0.11
N LYS A 40 -1.85 13.00 1.13
CA LYS A 40 -1.49 14.42 1.22
C LYS A 40 -0.46 14.85 0.19
N VAL A 41 0.47 13.95 -0.17
CA VAL A 41 1.56 14.22 -1.13
C VAL A 41 1.13 13.99 -2.58
N MET A 42 0.23 13.02 -2.80
CA MET A 42 -0.27 12.67 -4.13
C MET A 42 -1.37 13.64 -4.57
N GLY A 43 -1.28 14.19 -5.76
CA GLY A 43 -2.35 14.97 -6.40
C GLY A 43 -3.55 14.11 -6.78
N LYS A 44 -4.63 14.74 -7.23
CA LYS A 44 -5.88 14.03 -7.60
C LYS A 44 -5.69 13.09 -8.78
N GLU A 45 -4.83 13.47 -9.73
CA GLU A 45 -4.57 12.74 -10.98
C GLU A 45 -3.32 11.85 -10.91
N ASP A 46 -2.55 11.93 -9.82
CA ASP A 46 -1.37 11.09 -9.62
C ASP A 46 -1.77 9.64 -9.42
N ILE A 47 -0.89 8.73 -9.80
CA ILE A 47 -1.21 7.31 -9.94
C ILE A 47 -0.55 6.49 -8.84
N VAL A 48 -1.35 5.68 -8.15
CA VAL A 48 -0.90 4.65 -7.21
C VAL A 48 -1.10 3.28 -7.83
N ILE A 49 -0.05 2.47 -7.84
CA ILE A 49 -0.10 1.05 -8.23
C ILE A 49 0.08 0.22 -6.97
N SER A 50 -0.92 -0.56 -6.62
CA SER A 50 -0.87 -1.46 -5.47
C SER A 50 -0.38 -2.84 -5.87
N ASP A 51 0.61 -3.34 -5.16
CA ASP A 51 0.94 -4.76 -5.16
C ASP A 51 -0.09 -5.59 -4.37
N VAL A 52 0.15 -6.87 -4.24
CA VAL A 52 -0.70 -7.84 -3.56
C VAL A 52 -0.11 -8.22 -2.21
N GLY A 53 -0.91 -8.11 -1.16
CA GLY A 53 -0.51 -8.36 0.22
C GLY A 53 -1.48 -7.70 1.21
N ALA A 54 -1.11 -7.64 2.48
CA ALA A 54 -1.92 -6.98 3.52
C ALA A 54 -2.14 -5.49 3.19
N HIS A 55 -1.11 -4.79 2.68
CA HIS A 55 -1.19 -3.40 2.25
C HIS A 55 -2.30 -3.13 1.22
N LYS A 56 -2.55 -4.07 0.30
CA LYS A 56 -3.62 -3.98 -0.69
C LYS A 56 -5.00 -3.81 -0.04
N MET A 57 -5.27 -4.57 1.01
CA MET A 57 -6.55 -4.50 1.72
C MET A 57 -6.75 -3.13 2.37
N TRP A 58 -5.68 -2.58 2.94
CA TRP A 58 -5.67 -1.24 3.52
C TRP A 58 -5.81 -0.15 2.47
N ILE A 59 -5.12 -0.26 1.31
CA ILE A 59 -5.26 0.69 0.19
C ILE A 59 -6.71 0.73 -0.29
N ALA A 60 -7.33 -0.44 -0.50
CA ALA A 60 -8.71 -0.52 -0.96
C ALA A 60 -9.70 0.15 -0.01
N ARG A 61 -9.42 0.16 1.30
CA ARG A 61 -10.28 0.76 2.32
C ARG A 61 -9.96 2.22 2.61
N HIS A 62 -8.69 2.60 2.67
CA HIS A 62 -8.24 3.89 3.22
C HIS A 62 -7.69 4.87 2.20
N TYR A 63 -7.40 4.46 0.95
CA TYR A 63 -6.89 5.39 -0.05
C TYR A 63 -8.03 6.02 -0.85
N ASN A 64 -8.21 7.34 -0.69
CA ASN A 64 -9.24 8.08 -1.41
C ASN A 64 -8.85 8.35 -2.85
N CYS A 65 -9.63 7.84 -3.82
CA CYS A 65 -9.49 8.12 -5.24
C CYS A 65 -10.44 9.26 -5.63
N TYR A 66 -9.91 10.26 -6.34
CA TYR A 66 -10.69 11.41 -6.78
C TYR A 66 -10.95 11.41 -8.28
N GLU A 67 -10.08 10.75 -9.05
CA GLU A 67 -10.18 10.62 -10.49
C GLU A 67 -10.14 9.14 -10.90
N PRO A 68 -10.78 8.76 -12.01
CA PRO A 68 -10.72 7.39 -12.52
C PRO A 68 -9.30 6.96 -12.87
N ASN A 69 -8.98 5.69 -12.67
CA ASN A 69 -7.69 5.07 -13.01
C ASN A 69 -6.48 5.68 -12.28
N THR A 70 -6.67 6.29 -11.11
CA THR A 70 -5.59 6.85 -10.28
C THR A 70 -5.17 5.93 -9.12
N CYS A 71 -5.90 4.84 -8.89
CA CYS A 71 -5.49 3.76 -7.98
C CYS A 71 -5.75 2.43 -8.67
N ILE A 72 -4.67 1.75 -9.05
CA ILE A 72 -4.73 0.48 -9.77
C ILE A 72 -4.36 -0.64 -8.81
N ILE A 73 -5.32 -1.52 -8.56
CA ILE A 73 -5.17 -2.67 -7.67
C ILE A 73 -5.29 -3.93 -8.51
N SER A 74 -4.28 -4.80 -8.47
CA SER A 74 -4.36 -6.10 -9.13
C SER A 74 -5.36 -7.00 -8.42
N ASN A 75 -6.46 -7.29 -9.12
CA ASN A 75 -7.47 -8.25 -8.72
C ASN A 75 -7.50 -9.40 -9.74
N GLY A 76 -8.40 -10.33 -9.64
CA GLY A 76 -8.39 -11.53 -10.48
C GLY A 76 -7.32 -12.51 -10.00
N PHE A 77 -6.24 -12.71 -10.73
CA PHE A 77 -5.14 -13.58 -10.29
C PHE A 77 -4.31 -13.01 -9.14
N ALA A 78 -4.43 -11.70 -8.88
CA ALA A 78 -3.78 -11.03 -7.76
C ALA A 78 -2.28 -11.38 -7.65
N THR A 79 -1.54 -11.15 -8.72
CA THR A 79 -0.12 -11.50 -8.85
C THR A 79 0.73 -10.58 -7.98
N MET A 80 1.51 -11.14 -7.05
CA MET A 80 2.54 -10.40 -6.32
C MET A 80 3.66 -9.95 -7.27
N GLY A 81 4.28 -8.81 -6.95
CA GLY A 81 5.36 -8.22 -7.75
C GLY A 81 4.89 -7.32 -8.90
N ILE A 82 3.59 -7.05 -9.02
CA ILE A 82 3.07 -6.21 -10.13
C ILE A 82 3.34 -4.72 -9.94
N ALA A 83 3.55 -4.23 -8.71
CA ALA A 83 3.60 -2.79 -8.46
C ALA A 83 4.76 -2.10 -9.16
N VAL A 84 5.95 -2.69 -9.13
CA VAL A 84 7.16 -2.10 -9.76
C VAL A 84 7.02 -2.03 -11.29
N PRO A 85 6.78 -3.13 -12.03
CA PRO A 85 6.57 -3.06 -13.48
C PRO A 85 5.33 -2.25 -13.86
N GLY A 86 4.28 -2.28 -13.04
CA GLY A 86 3.08 -1.47 -13.25
C GLY A 86 3.35 0.03 -13.12
N ALA A 87 4.18 0.45 -12.15
CA ALA A 87 4.58 1.83 -11.99
C ALA A 87 5.48 2.30 -13.14
N LEU A 88 6.40 1.46 -13.59
CA LEU A 88 7.20 1.72 -14.78
C LEU A 88 6.31 1.99 -16.00
N ALA A 89 5.36 1.10 -16.27
CA ALA A 89 4.43 1.24 -17.39
C ALA A 89 3.55 2.49 -17.24
N ALA A 90 3.01 2.74 -16.04
CA ALA A 90 2.19 3.92 -15.77
C ALA A 90 2.97 5.22 -15.98
N LYS A 91 4.24 5.28 -15.56
CA LYS A 91 5.09 6.46 -15.73
C LYS A 91 5.51 6.69 -17.18
N LEU A 92 5.75 5.63 -17.95
CA LEU A 92 6.01 5.73 -19.40
C LEU A 92 4.84 6.36 -20.17
N ILE A 93 3.60 6.01 -19.79
CA ILE A 93 2.37 6.51 -20.43
C ILE A 93 2.00 7.90 -19.92
N ASN A 94 2.33 8.21 -18.67
CA ASN A 94 1.99 9.47 -17.99
C ASN A 94 3.24 10.15 -17.44
N PRO A 95 4.12 10.69 -18.29
CA PRO A 95 5.44 11.21 -17.89
C PRO A 95 5.37 12.39 -16.91
N ASP A 96 4.28 13.17 -16.95
CA ASP A 96 4.10 14.38 -16.13
C ASP A 96 3.46 14.10 -14.77
N LYS A 97 2.88 12.91 -14.55
CA LYS A 97 2.23 12.56 -13.29
C LYS A 97 3.21 11.94 -12.31
N LYS A 98 2.97 12.14 -11.02
CA LYS A 98 3.62 11.32 -10.00
C LYS A 98 3.07 9.90 -10.09
N VAL A 99 3.96 8.92 -10.00
CA VAL A 99 3.60 7.50 -9.94
C VAL A 99 4.24 6.87 -8.73
N LEU A 100 3.41 6.27 -7.89
CA LEU A 100 3.80 5.59 -6.66
C LEU A 100 3.46 4.09 -6.75
N ALA A 101 4.46 3.24 -6.71
CA ALA A 101 4.28 1.82 -6.42
C ALA A 101 4.17 1.62 -4.90
N ILE A 102 3.13 0.97 -4.40
CA ILE A 102 3.03 0.53 -3.01
C ILE A 102 3.08 -0.99 -3.02
N THR A 103 4.08 -1.56 -2.36
CA THR A 103 4.34 -3.00 -2.34
C THR A 103 4.72 -3.46 -0.93
N GLY A 104 4.47 -4.71 -0.59
CA GLY A 104 5.16 -5.36 0.53
C GLY A 104 6.58 -5.73 0.14
N ASP A 105 7.41 -5.98 1.12
CA ASP A 105 8.81 -6.38 0.92
C ASP A 105 8.95 -7.69 0.11
N GLY A 106 8.14 -8.70 0.39
CA GLY A 106 8.11 -9.93 -0.39
C GLY A 106 7.67 -9.72 -1.84
N GLY A 107 6.67 -8.86 -2.09
CA GLY A 107 6.23 -8.49 -3.44
C GLY A 107 7.28 -7.71 -4.20
N PHE A 108 7.95 -6.76 -3.55
CA PHE A 108 9.05 -5.99 -4.13
C PHE A 108 10.15 -6.89 -4.68
N MET A 109 10.59 -7.89 -3.91
CA MET A 109 11.66 -8.80 -4.30
C MET A 109 11.33 -9.69 -5.51
N MET A 110 10.07 -9.79 -5.90
CA MET A 110 9.66 -10.62 -7.04
C MET A 110 9.96 -9.98 -8.40
N ASN A 111 9.94 -8.64 -8.51
CA ASN A 111 10.16 -7.92 -9.76
C ASN A 111 11.02 -6.65 -9.58
N CYS A 112 11.91 -6.62 -8.59
CA CYS A 112 12.81 -5.50 -8.33
C CYS A 112 13.83 -5.24 -9.46
N GLN A 113 14.11 -6.23 -10.32
CA GLN A 113 15.00 -6.08 -11.47
C GLN A 113 14.53 -5.01 -12.48
N GLU A 114 13.23 -4.65 -12.49
CA GLU A 114 12.69 -3.60 -13.36
C GLU A 114 13.21 -2.20 -13.03
N PHE A 115 13.93 -2.04 -11.92
CA PHE A 115 14.68 -0.82 -11.65
C PHE A 115 15.76 -0.57 -12.70
N GLU A 116 16.39 -1.63 -13.24
CA GLU A 116 17.31 -1.50 -14.38
C GLU A 116 16.59 -0.92 -15.60
N THR A 117 15.43 -1.48 -15.94
CA THR A 117 14.63 -1.01 -17.05
C THR A 117 14.23 0.46 -16.87
N ALA A 118 13.81 0.85 -15.68
CA ALA A 118 13.42 2.21 -15.35
C ALA A 118 14.59 3.20 -15.48
N LEU A 119 15.78 2.82 -15.03
CA LEU A 119 16.99 3.64 -15.16
C LEU A 119 17.41 3.79 -16.63
N ARG A 120 17.47 2.69 -17.36
CA ARG A 120 17.85 2.70 -18.78
C ARG A 120 16.88 3.48 -19.64
N THR A 121 15.60 3.50 -19.31
CA THR A 121 14.57 4.25 -20.03
C THR A 121 14.37 5.67 -19.53
N GLY A 122 15.07 6.09 -18.48
CA GLY A 122 14.90 7.41 -17.85
C GLY A 122 13.51 7.63 -17.29
N THR A 123 12.91 6.61 -16.67
CA THR A 123 11.53 6.60 -16.19
C THR A 123 11.49 6.63 -14.65
N PRO A 124 11.56 7.84 -14.03
CA PRO A 124 11.57 7.96 -12.58
C PRO A 124 10.18 7.74 -11.96
N PHE A 125 10.09 6.83 -11.00
CA PHE A 125 8.92 6.63 -10.15
C PHE A 125 9.36 6.33 -8.71
N VAL A 126 8.44 6.40 -7.77
CA VAL A 126 8.71 6.11 -6.36
C VAL A 126 8.10 4.77 -5.98
N THR A 127 8.86 3.95 -5.27
CA THR A 127 8.38 2.70 -4.68
C THR A 127 8.41 2.81 -3.16
N LEU A 128 7.25 2.69 -2.53
CA LEU A 128 7.08 2.64 -1.08
C LEU A 128 6.94 1.18 -0.67
N VAL A 129 7.94 0.66 0.02
CA VAL A 129 7.98 -0.73 0.50
C VAL A 129 7.44 -0.77 1.93
N PHE A 130 6.28 -1.40 2.11
CA PHE A 130 5.73 -1.74 3.43
C PHE A 130 6.50 -2.95 3.96
N ASN A 131 7.45 -2.67 4.85
CA ASN A 131 8.41 -3.64 5.34
C ASN A 131 7.98 -4.18 6.71
N ASP A 132 7.53 -5.44 6.73
CA ASP A 132 7.23 -6.22 7.94
C ASP A 132 8.04 -7.51 8.06
N CYS A 133 9.01 -7.73 7.15
CA CYS A 133 9.85 -8.92 7.06
C CYS A 133 9.03 -10.23 6.98
N SER A 134 7.86 -10.18 6.32
CA SER A 134 6.94 -11.31 6.31
C SER A 134 6.04 -11.31 5.07
N TYR A 135 5.53 -12.51 4.71
CA TYR A 135 4.36 -12.61 3.85
C TYR A 135 3.08 -12.29 4.65
N GLY A 136 2.95 -11.01 5.04
CA GLY A 136 2.01 -10.53 6.05
C GLY A 136 0.55 -10.92 5.84
N LEU A 137 0.05 -11.01 4.57
CA LEU A 137 -1.31 -11.48 4.30
C LEU A 137 -1.46 -12.99 4.57
N ILE A 138 -0.46 -13.79 4.22
CA ILE A 138 -0.46 -15.23 4.48
C ILE A 138 -0.37 -15.46 5.97
N LYS A 139 0.57 -14.81 6.66
CA LYS A 139 0.72 -14.82 8.10
C LYS A 139 -0.61 -14.56 8.82
N TRP A 140 -1.26 -13.46 8.49
CA TRP A 140 -2.56 -13.12 9.05
C TRP A 140 -3.63 -14.20 8.81
N LYS A 141 -3.68 -14.79 7.60
CA LYS A 141 -4.65 -15.85 7.27
C LYS A 141 -4.37 -17.15 8.01
N GLU A 142 -3.12 -17.52 8.19
CA GLU A 142 -2.73 -18.68 8.97
C GLU A 142 -3.08 -18.50 10.45
N GLU A 143 -2.74 -17.36 11.05
CA GLU A 143 -3.09 -17.02 12.43
C GLU A 143 -4.60 -17.01 12.66
N ASP A 144 -5.39 -16.44 11.74
CA ASP A 144 -6.86 -16.43 11.83
C ASP A 144 -7.47 -17.85 11.73
N ARG A 145 -6.83 -18.74 10.97
CA ARG A 145 -7.36 -20.08 10.73
C ARG A 145 -6.83 -21.14 11.68
N TYR A 146 -5.54 -21.08 12.03
CA TYR A 146 -4.85 -22.12 12.77
C TYR A 146 -4.38 -21.68 14.16
N GLY A 147 -4.45 -20.37 14.48
CA GLY A 147 -3.93 -19.79 15.73
C GLY A 147 -2.42 -19.59 15.74
N GLU A 148 -1.72 -20.00 14.69
CA GLU A 148 -0.28 -19.87 14.52
C GLU A 148 0.08 -19.73 13.03
N ASN A 149 1.32 -19.32 12.74
CA ASN A 149 1.81 -19.20 11.36
C ASN A 149 3.09 -20.02 11.16
N PHE A 150 3.41 -20.35 9.87
CA PHE A 150 4.50 -21.26 9.53
C PHE A 150 5.31 -20.73 8.35
N TYR A 151 6.62 -20.54 8.54
CA TYR A 151 7.59 -20.23 7.48
C TYR A 151 7.25 -18.99 6.63
N VAL A 152 6.56 -18.01 7.20
CA VAL A 152 6.16 -16.78 6.50
C VAL A 152 7.08 -15.60 6.78
N ASP A 153 7.93 -15.70 7.79
CA ASP A 153 8.91 -14.68 8.15
C ASP A 153 10.22 -14.89 7.37
N PHE A 154 10.84 -13.81 6.94
CA PHE A 154 12.09 -13.82 6.20
C PHE A 154 12.94 -12.58 6.51
N THR A 155 14.21 -12.59 6.04
CA THR A 155 15.12 -11.46 6.17
C THR A 155 15.17 -10.68 4.86
N ASN A 156 15.06 -9.36 4.95
CA ASN A 156 15.18 -8.47 3.81
C ASN A 156 16.63 -8.01 3.58
N PRO A 157 17.00 -7.66 2.34
CA PRO A 157 18.18 -6.86 2.10
C PRO A 157 18.03 -5.48 2.74
N ASP A 158 19.12 -4.76 2.92
CA ASP A 158 19.06 -3.33 3.17
C ASP A 158 18.56 -2.62 1.89
N PHE A 159 17.29 -2.19 1.88
CA PHE A 159 16.67 -1.61 0.68
C PHE A 159 17.32 -0.29 0.23
N VAL A 160 17.95 0.46 1.15
CA VAL A 160 18.71 1.66 0.79
C VAL A 160 19.94 1.28 -0.01
N LYS A 161 20.74 0.34 0.50
CA LYS A 161 21.94 -0.16 -0.22
C LYS A 161 21.57 -0.90 -1.50
N PHE A 162 20.43 -1.60 -1.51
CA PHE A 162 19.91 -2.22 -2.70
C PHE A 162 19.62 -1.18 -3.80
N ALA A 163 18.93 -0.08 -3.45
CA ALA A 163 18.69 1.02 -4.38
C ALA A 163 20.00 1.60 -4.92
N GLU A 164 20.95 1.89 -4.03
CA GLU A 164 22.27 2.42 -4.41
C GLU A 164 23.03 1.47 -5.35
N SER A 165 22.99 0.16 -5.09
CA SER A 165 23.63 -0.85 -5.95
C SER A 165 23.03 -0.91 -7.35
N MET A 166 21.78 -0.50 -7.51
CA MET A 166 21.06 -0.38 -8.78
C MET A 166 21.17 1.02 -9.39
N HIS A 167 22.03 1.92 -8.85
CA HIS A 167 22.11 3.34 -9.26
C HIS A 167 20.79 4.14 -9.10
N ALA A 168 19.90 3.66 -8.28
CA ALA A 168 18.68 4.34 -7.83
C ALA A 168 18.94 5.06 -6.48
N ILE A 169 17.93 5.74 -5.96
CA ILE A 169 18.01 6.40 -4.65
C ILE A 169 17.20 5.61 -3.63
N GLY A 170 17.79 5.37 -2.45
CA GLY A 170 17.13 4.71 -1.33
C GLY A 170 16.92 5.66 -0.16
N TYR A 171 15.76 5.60 0.46
CA TYR A 171 15.46 6.23 1.75
C TYR A 171 14.92 5.20 2.73
N ARG A 172 15.15 5.42 4.03
CA ARG A 172 14.52 4.65 5.11
C ARG A 172 13.77 5.60 6.02
N ILE A 173 12.57 5.22 6.41
CA ILE A 173 11.74 5.94 7.37
C ILE A 173 12.06 5.40 8.76
N ASN A 174 12.38 6.29 9.69
CA ASN A 174 12.71 5.94 11.07
C ASN A 174 11.72 6.55 12.08
N SER A 175 10.85 7.46 11.62
CA SER A 175 9.75 8.01 12.43
C SER A 175 8.56 8.39 11.54
N ALA A 176 7.38 8.57 12.12
CA ALA A 176 6.18 8.92 11.37
C ALA A 176 6.25 10.31 10.73
N GLU A 177 7.03 11.23 11.31
CA GLU A 177 7.25 12.59 10.80
C GLU A 177 8.03 12.62 9.49
N GLU A 178 8.89 11.61 9.26
CA GLU A 178 9.78 11.58 8.11
C GLU A 178 9.07 11.21 6.80
N LEU A 179 7.88 10.58 6.83
CA LEU A 179 7.27 10.02 5.62
C LEU A 179 6.89 11.09 4.60
N ILE A 180 6.20 12.15 5.01
CA ILE A 180 5.76 13.22 4.09
C ILE A 180 6.97 13.90 3.44
N PRO A 181 7.95 14.45 4.18
CA PRO A 181 9.09 15.13 3.56
C PRO A 181 9.94 14.17 2.70
N THR A 182 10.01 12.88 3.06
CA THR A 182 10.73 11.89 2.25
C THR A 182 10.02 11.61 0.95
N LEU A 183 8.68 11.47 0.94
CA LEU A 183 7.89 11.31 -0.28
C LEU A 183 8.02 12.53 -1.20
N GLU A 184 7.91 13.75 -0.66
CA GLU A 184 8.08 14.98 -1.44
C GLU A 184 9.46 15.02 -2.10
N LYS A 185 10.52 14.79 -1.33
CA LYS A 185 11.90 14.72 -1.83
C LYS A 185 12.10 13.61 -2.87
N ALA A 186 11.45 12.46 -2.68
CA ALA A 186 11.53 11.32 -3.60
C ALA A 186 10.93 11.65 -4.96
N PHE A 187 9.81 12.36 -5.01
CA PHE A 187 9.18 12.77 -6.27
C PHE A 187 9.93 13.87 -7.03
N GLU A 188 10.88 14.55 -6.42
CA GLU A 188 11.77 15.52 -7.10
C GLU A 188 12.92 14.84 -7.83
N GLN A 189 13.19 13.56 -7.55
CA GLN A 189 14.30 12.83 -8.12
C GLN A 189 14.08 12.53 -9.62
N LYS A 190 15.18 12.42 -10.36
CA LYS A 190 15.18 12.11 -11.80
C LYS A 190 15.50 10.64 -12.09
N VAL A 191 15.66 9.84 -11.06
CA VAL A 191 15.89 8.40 -11.09
C VAL A 191 14.85 7.70 -10.22
N PRO A 192 14.61 6.40 -10.41
CA PRO A 192 13.71 5.66 -9.54
C PRO A 192 14.15 5.70 -8.06
N VAL A 193 13.17 5.70 -7.16
CA VAL A 193 13.40 5.80 -5.71
C VAL A 193 12.77 4.62 -4.99
N ILE A 194 13.47 4.07 -4.00
CA ILE A 194 12.93 3.12 -3.02
C ILE A 194 12.83 3.79 -1.66
N ILE A 195 11.67 3.69 -1.02
CA ILE A 195 11.46 4.12 0.36
C ILE A 195 11.14 2.88 1.19
N ASP A 196 12.07 2.50 2.07
CA ASP A 196 11.90 1.45 3.06
C ASP A 196 11.08 1.98 4.24
N CYS A 197 9.85 1.49 4.39
CA CYS A 197 8.91 1.98 5.39
C CYS A 197 8.46 0.83 6.30
N PRO A 198 9.03 0.73 7.51
CA PRO A 198 8.57 -0.23 8.51
C PRO A 198 7.09 -0.05 8.82
N VAL A 199 6.33 -1.14 8.79
CA VAL A 199 4.88 -1.11 8.97
C VAL A 199 4.43 -2.01 10.11
N ASP A 200 3.40 -1.57 10.83
CA ASP A 200 2.72 -2.32 11.89
C ASP A 200 1.36 -2.82 11.41
N TYR A 201 1.22 -4.12 11.25
CA TYR A 201 0.00 -4.79 10.80
C TYR A 201 -0.87 -5.37 11.94
N ARG A 202 -0.63 -5.01 13.20
CA ARG A 202 -1.41 -5.55 14.34
C ARG A 202 -2.91 -5.31 14.22
N GLU A 203 -3.33 -4.32 13.44
CA GLU A 203 -4.75 -4.00 13.23
C GLU A 203 -5.40 -4.69 12.02
N ASN A 204 -4.72 -5.63 11.37
CA ASN A 204 -5.27 -6.32 10.19
C ASN A 204 -6.63 -6.98 10.45
N THR A 205 -6.86 -7.50 11.66
CA THR A 205 -8.15 -8.12 12.05
C THR A 205 -9.33 -7.18 11.91
N LYS A 206 -9.14 -5.86 12.13
CA LYS A 206 -10.20 -4.84 11.97
C LYS A 206 -10.79 -4.80 10.55
N LEU A 207 -10.02 -5.20 9.53
CA LEU A 207 -10.50 -5.26 8.14
C LEU A 207 -11.55 -6.35 7.91
N THR A 208 -11.58 -7.39 8.75
CA THR A 208 -12.46 -8.56 8.57
C THR A 208 -13.49 -8.73 9.67
N GLU A 209 -13.35 -8.08 10.82
CA GLU A 209 -14.30 -8.19 11.93
C GLU A 209 -15.72 -7.83 11.50
N HIS A 210 -15.90 -6.66 10.92
CA HIS A 210 -17.20 -6.22 10.42
C HIS A 210 -17.76 -7.10 9.31
N LEU A 211 -16.91 -7.62 8.43
CA LEU A 211 -17.32 -8.55 7.37
C LEU A 211 -17.79 -9.89 7.95
N LYS A 212 -17.12 -10.40 8.98
CA LYS A 212 -17.54 -11.61 9.71
C LYS A 212 -18.90 -11.42 10.36
N GLU A 213 -19.16 -10.27 10.99
CA GLU A 213 -20.47 -9.92 11.57
C GLU A 213 -21.58 -9.90 10.52
N LEU A 214 -21.33 -9.26 9.37
CA LEU A 214 -22.28 -9.21 8.25
C LEU A 214 -22.58 -10.60 7.70
N ILE A 215 -21.56 -11.44 7.49
CA ILE A 215 -21.73 -12.82 7.02
C ILE A 215 -22.55 -13.63 8.02
N ASN A 216 -22.24 -13.55 9.30
CA ASN A 216 -22.96 -14.26 10.35
C ASN A 216 -24.43 -13.81 10.42
N SER A 217 -24.69 -12.50 10.33
CA SER A 217 -26.06 -11.97 10.33
C SER A 217 -26.86 -12.42 9.11
N TYR A 218 -26.22 -12.52 7.95
CA TYR A 218 -26.85 -13.02 6.72
C TYR A 218 -27.14 -14.52 6.80
N GLN A 219 -26.20 -15.32 7.31
CA GLN A 219 -26.39 -16.76 7.51
C GLN A 219 -27.50 -17.07 8.51
N ALA A 220 -27.60 -16.30 9.59
CA ALA A 220 -28.65 -16.45 10.59
C ALA A 220 -30.07 -16.10 10.06
N GLN A 221 -30.18 -15.41 8.93
CA GLN A 221 -31.44 -15.06 8.26
C GLN A 221 -31.86 -16.08 7.18
N GLN A 222 -30.99 -17.04 6.85
CA GLN A 222 -31.33 -18.08 5.88
C GLN A 222 -32.13 -19.19 6.61
N PRO A 223 -33.28 -19.62 6.10
CA PRO A 223 -33.97 -20.79 6.66
C PRO A 223 -33.07 -22.00 6.52
N GLU A 224 -33.04 -22.82 7.56
CA GLU A 224 -32.38 -24.14 7.51
C GLU A 224 -32.94 -24.92 6.31
N ALA A 225 -32.04 -25.32 5.40
CA ALA A 225 -32.39 -26.06 4.20
C ALA A 225 -32.59 -27.54 4.48
#